data_92e2a745e7b0228f088f64b9cb3d5c15
#
_entry.id   92e2a745e7b0228f088f64b9cb3d5c15
#
_cell.length_a   1.000
_cell.length_b   1.000
_cell.length_c   1.000
_cell.angle_alpha   90.00
_cell.angle_beta   90.00
_cell.angle_gamma   90.00
#
_symmetry.space_group_name_H-M   'P 1'
#
loop_
_entity.id
_entity.type
_entity.pdbx_description
1 polymer ?
#
loop_
_entity_poly.entity_id
_entity_poly.type
_entity_poly.pdbx_seq_one_letter_code
_entity_poly.pdbx_strand_id
1 'polypeptide(L)'
;GESTNVEYDIFNNRRGKRNEFLSESMNLLLGSDDVCFVNNNASSLFITLKTLKNIYGKKTVIISRGEIIEIGGSYRLPEIIQETDLKMVEIGTTNKTKITDYEKALKENEDSLILKVHRSNFSINGFVEEVNLKDLKSLTESHNSILIHDLGSGLVASRKFLEKENIDIFDDEPTVQESLRQGADLVMFSGDKLFGSL
;
A
#
# COMPACT_ATOMS: atom_id res chain seq x y z
N GLY A 1 24.01 -24.51 17.13
CA GLY A 1 23.00 -23.59 16.65
C GLY A 1 22.99 -22.35 17.52
N GLU A 2 22.93 -21.20 16.92
CA GLU A 2 22.78 -19.94 17.68
C GLU A 2 21.34 -19.86 18.21
N SER A 3 21.18 -19.39 19.45
CA SER A 3 19.87 -19.13 20.02
C SER A 3 19.35 -17.78 19.50
N THR A 4 18.07 -17.72 19.17
CA THR A 4 17.40 -16.47 18.74
C THR A 4 16.40 -16.03 19.80
N ASN A 5 16.27 -14.72 19.99
CA ASN A 5 15.36 -14.12 20.96
C ASN A 5 14.01 -13.69 20.37
N VAL A 6 13.47 -14.44 19.41
CA VAL A 6 12.28 -14.09 18.62
C VAL A 6 11.07 -13.64 19.44
N GLU A 7 10.91 -14.17 20.64
CA GLU A 7 9.77 -13.85 21.53
C GLU A 7 10.22 -13.36 22.91
N TYR A 8 11.49 -12.98 23.08
CA TYR A 8 12.02 -12.58 24.38
C TYR A 8 12.62 -11.18 24.34
N ASP A 9 12.05 -10.28 25.11
CA ASP A 9 12.57 -8.93 25.30
C ASP A 9 13.74 -9.00 26.31
N ILE A 10 14.95 -8.92 25.77
CA ILE A 10 16.19 -9.01 26.56
C ILE A 10 16.33 -7.83 27.53
N PHE A 11 15.86 -6.65 27.14
CA PHE A 11 16.01 -5.42 27.93
C PHE A 11 15.10 -5.43 29.15
N ASN A 12 13.88 -5.92 29.01
CA ASN A 12 12.90 -5.97 30.08
C ASN A 12 12.81 -7.36 30.74
N ASN A 13 13.62 -8.32 30.31
CA ASN A 13 13.70 -9.69 30.85
C ASN A 13 12.32 -10.37 30.94
N ARG A 14 11.52 -10.26 29.89
CA ARG A 14 10.16 -10.82 29.79
C ARG A 14 9.86 -11.36 28.40
N ARG A 15 8.79 -12.12 28.27
CA ARG A 15 8.27 -12.49 26.96
C ARG A 15 7.75 -11.24 26.24
N GLY A 16 8.33 -10.94 25.07
CA GLY A 16 7.95 -9.85 24.18
C GLY A 16 7.02 -10.32 23.05
N LYS A 17 6.61 -9.38 22.20
CA LYS A 17 5.92 -9.69 20.96
C LYS A 17 6.93 -10.16 19.90
N ARG A 18 6.51 -11.07 19.02
CA ARG A 18 7.32 -11.39 17.83
C ARG A 18 7.54 -10.13 17.00
N ASN A 19 8.75 -9.96 16.53
CA ASN A 19 9.14 -8.84 15.67
C ASN A 19 9.04 -7.43 16.30
N GLU A 20 8.91 -7.28 17.63
CA GLU A 20 8.80 -5.97 18.29
C GLU A 20 9.98 -5.05 17.89
N PHE A 21 11.21 -5.52 18.05
CA PHE A 21 12.40 -4.79 17.63
C PHE A 21 12.43 -4.46 16.13
N LEU A 22 11.98 -5.40 15.28
CA LEU A 22 11.93 -5.21 13.85
C LEU A 22 10.88 -4.15 13.48
N SER A 23 9.71 -4.19 14.10
CA SER A 23 8.65 -3.21 13.89
C SER A 23 9.10 -1.80 14.31
N GLU A 24 9.72 -1.65 15.47
CA GLU A 24 10.27 -0.37 15.94
C GLU A 24 11.34 0.18 14.98
N SER A 25 12.25 -0.68 14.53
CA SER A 25 13.29 -0.28 13.57
C SER A 25 12.70 0.14 12.23
N MET A 26 11.69 -0.55 11.76
CA MET A 26 11.00 -0.22 10.51
C MET A 26 10.15 1.04 10.65
N ASN A 27 9.47 1.25 11.78
CA ASN A 27 8.75 2.49 12.03
C ASN A 27 9.68 3.71 11.94
N LEU A 28 10.86 3.62 12.55
CA LEU A 28 11.86 4.67 12.47
C LEU A 28 12.37 4.89 11.03
N LEU A 29 12.63 3.82 10.30
CA LEU A 29 13.12 3.87 8.92
C LEU A 29 12.08 4.44 7.96
N LEU A 30 10.83 4.03 8.10
CA LEU A 30 9.75 4.42 7.20
C LEU A 30 9.08 5.73 7.60
N GLY A 31 9.21 6.16 8.86
CA GLY A 31 8.47 7.28 9.41
C GLY A 31 6.98 6.98 9.56
N SER A 32 6.65 5.72 9.86
CA SER A 32 5.29 5.23 10.10
C SER A 32 4.97 5.13 11.59
N ASP A 33 3.69 5.11 11.95
CA ASP A 33 3.23 4.92 13.32
C ASP A 33 3.35 3.46 13.75
N ASP A 34 3.10 2.52 12.83
CA ASP A 34 3.25 1.07 13.08
C ASP A 34 3.55 0.30 11.80
N VAL A 35 4.13 -0.89 11.94
CA VAL A 35 4.44 -1.82 10.84
C VAL A 35 4.03 -3.24 11.20
N CYS A 36 3.37 -3.90 10.26
CA CYS A 36 3.01 -5.30 10.35
C CYS A 36 3.70 -6.10 9.23
N PHE A 37 4.27 -7.25 9.60
CA PHE A 37 4.92 -8.18 8.68
C PHE A 37 4.01 -9.37 8.40
N VAL A 38 3.87 -9.69 7.13
CA VAL A 38 3.11 -10.83 6.62
C VAL A 38 3.92 -11.58 5.57
N ASN A 39 3.45 -12.74 5.14
CA ASN A 39 4.22 -13.64 4.26
C ASN A 39 4.53 -13.07 2.86
N ASN A 40 3.65 -12.22 2.34
CA ASN A 40 3.82 -11.58 1.02
C ASN A 40 2.81 -10.43 0.86
N ASN A 41 2.98 -9.62 -0.20
CA ASN A 41 2.13 -8.46 -0.43
C ASN A 41 0.67 -8.81 -0.76
N ALA A 42 0.40 -9.93 -1.42
CA ALA A 42 -0.98 -10.39 -1.66
C ALA A 42 -1.70 -10.71 -0.34
N SER A 43 -1.00 -11.35 0.61
CA SER A 43 -1.52 -11.56 1.97
C SER A 43 -1.72 -10.26 2.73
N SER A 44 -0.83 -9.28 2.54
CA SER A 44 -0.97 -7.94 3.13
C SER A 44 -2.28 -7.29 2.66
N LEU A 45 -2.53 -7.28 1.35
CA LEU A 45 -3.76 -6.73 0.78
C LEU A 45 -5.00 -7.44 1.33
N PHE A 46 -5.02 -8.79 1.29
CA PHE A 46 -6.15 -9.58 1.78
C PHE A 46 -6.45 -9.29 3.26
N ILE A 47 -5.43 -9.36 4.13
CA ILE A 47 -5.58 -9.14 5.58
C ILE A 47 -6.06 -7.72 5.86
N THR A 48 -5.47 -6.73 5.20
CA THR A 48 -5.84 -5.32 5.34
C THR A 48 -7.32 -5.11 4.97
N LEU A 49 -7.73 -5.54 3.80
CA LEU A 49 -9.11 -5.38 3.34
C LEU A 49 -10.10 -6.12 4.24
N LYS A 50 -9.79 -7.35 4.65
CA LYS A 50 -10.64 -8.14 5.56
C LYS A 50 -10.75 -7.49 6.95
N THR A 51 -9.66 -6.90 7.45
CA THR A 51 -9.64 -6.16 8.72
C THR A 51 -10.50 -4.89 8.63
N LEU A 52 -10.34 -4.11 7.56
CA LEU A 52 -11.12 -2.89 7.36
C LEU A 52 -12.61 -3.18 7.22
N LYS A 53 -12.98 -4.29 6.57
CA LYS A 53 -14.36 -4.76 6.53
C LYS A 53 -14.89 -5.11 7.92
N ASN A 54 -14.18 -5.98 8.63
CA ASN A 54 -14.70 -6.60 9.86
C ASN A 54 -14.65 -5.67 11.08
N ILE A 55 -13.65 -4.80 11.17
CA ILE A 55 -13.43 -3.92 12.33
C ILE A 55 -13.97 -2.52 12.07
N TYR A 56 -13.79 -1.98 10.86
CA TYR A 56 -14.17 -0.61 10.52
C TYR A 56 -15.43 -0.51 9.66
N GLY A 57 -16.08 -1.65 9.39
CA GLY A 57 -17.37 -1.69 8.70
C GLY A 57 -17.30 -1.27 7.22
N LYS A 58 -16.10 -1.26 6.60
CA LYS A 58 -15.98 -0.91 5.19
C LYS A 58 -16.67 -1.95 4.31
N LYS A 59 -17.32 -1.48 3.24
CA LYS A 59 -18.14 -2.33 2.35
C LYS A 59 -17.66 -2.34 0.91
N THR A 60 -16.96 -1.28 0.49
CA THR A 60 -16.62 -1.04 -0.91
C THR A 60 -15.15 -0.65 -1.05
N VAL A 61 -14.48 -1.24 -2.04
CA VAL A 61 -13.15 -0.84 -2.53
C VAL A 61 -13.34 -0.10 -3.85
N ILE A 62 -12.92 1.17 -3.91
CA ILE A 62 -12.89 1.98 -5.11
C ILE A 62 -11.49 1.90 -5.70
N ILE A 63 -11.36 1.51 -6.97
CA ILE A 63 -10.09 1.36 -7.67
C ILE A 63 -10.18 1.89 -9.10
N SER A 64 -9.11 2.53 -9.58
CA SER A 64 -8.99 2.93 -10.99
C SER A 64 -8.83 1.71 -11.89
N ARG A 65 -9.51 1.68 -13.04
CA ARG A 65 -9.34 0.61 -14.04
C ARG A 65 -7.90 0.46 -14.53
N GLY A 66 -7.17 1.57 -14.64
CA GLY A 66 -5.74 1.53 -15.01
C GLY A 66 -4.83 0.91 -13.95
N GLU A 67 -5.36 0.64 -12.76
CA GLU A 67 -4.65 0.08 -11.62
C GLU A 67 -5.11 -1.33 -11.25
N ILE A 68 -6.01 -1.92 -12.04
CA ILE A 68 -6.44 -3.32 -11.90
C ILE A 68 -5.38 -4.19 -12.58
N ILE A 69 -4.51 -4.75 -11.78
CA ILE A 69 -3.32 -5.48 -12.25
C ILE A 69 -3.33 -6.95 -11.85
N GLU A 70 -2.58 -7.75 -12.60
CA GLU A 70 -2.12 -9.07 -12.18
C GLU A 70 -0.69 -8.93 -11.65
N ILE A 71 -0.43 -9.47 -10.47
CA ILE A 71 0.89 -9.49 -9.82
C ILE A 71 1.57 -10.85 -9.99
N GLY A 72 2.84 -10.97 -9.59
CA GLY A 72 3.60 -12.21 -9.69
C GLY A 72 2.87 -13.42 -9.08
N GLY A 73 2.98 -14.58 -9.71
CA GLY A 73 2.29 -15.80 -9.29
C GLY A 73 0.83 -15.89 -9.73
N SER A 74 0.43 -15.14 -10.74
CA SER A 74 -0.94 -15.09 -11.28
C SER A 74 -1.99 -14.58 -10.29
N TYR A 75 -1.59 -13.81 -9.28
CA TYR A 75 -2.53 -13.17 -8.39
C TYR A 75 -3.14 -11.93 -9.03
N ARG A 76 -4.45 -11.90 -9.17
CA ARG A 76 -5.22 -10.78 -9.73
C ARG A 76 -5.89 -10.01 -8.62
N LEU A 77 -5.75 -8.69 -8.64
CA LEU A 77 -6.37 -7.83 -7.61
C LEU A 77 -7.88 -8.04 -7.47
N PRO A 78 -8.68 -8.16 -8.56
CA PRO A 78 -10.12 -8.43 -8.42
C PRO A 78 -10.43 -9.72 -7.65
N GLU A 79 -9.67 -10.78 -7.87
CA GLU A 79 -9.86 -12.06 -7.20
C GLU A 79 -9.56 -11.92 -5.69
N ILE A 80 -8.45 -11.24 -5.34
CA ILE A 80 -8.10 -11.00 -3.92
C ILE A 80 -9.19 -10.14 -3.24
N ILE A 81 -9.67 -9.10 -3.89
CA ILE A 81 -10.73 -8.24 -3.35
C ILE A 81 -12.02 -9.04 -3.15
N GLN A 82 -12.39 -9.88 -4.11
CA GLN A 82 -13.59 -10.73 -4.05
C GLN A 82 -13.56 -11.67 -2.84
N GLU A 83 -12.42 -12.28 -2.53
CA GLU A 83 -12.23 -13.17 -1.37
C GLU A 83 -12.42 -12.45 -0.01
N THR A 84 -12.39 -11.13 0.00
CA THR A 84 -12.68 -10.34 1.20
C THR A 84 -14.16 -10.07 1.40
N ASP A 85 -15.02 -10.41 0.43
CA ASP A 85 -16.44 -10.05 0.32
C ASP A 85 -16.69 -8.52 0.35
N LEU A 86 -15.73 -7.71 -0.05
CA LEU A 86 -15.94 -6.30 -0.32
C LEU A 86 -16.44 -6.13 -1.76
N LYS A 87 -17.35 -5.18 -1.97
CA LYS A 87 -17.76 -4.78 -3.31
C LYS A 87 -16.62 -4.01 -3.97
N MET A 88 -16.15 -4.44 -5.14
CA MET A 88 -15.23 -3.67 -5.95
C MET A 88 -15.98 -2.70 -6.85
N VAL A 89 -15.60 -1.44 -6.85
CA VAL A 89 -16.11 -0.38 -7.74
C VAL A 89 -14.96 0.14 -8.60
N GLU A 90 -15.03 -0.19 -9.88
CA GLU A 90 -14.07 0.27 -10.89
C GLU A 90 -14.46 1.64 -11.40
N ILE A 91 -13.50 2.56 -11.45
CA ILE A 91 -13.72 3.93 -11.92
C ILE A 91 -12.77 4.30 -13.05
N GLY A 92 -13.13 5.33 -13.82
CA GLY A 92 -12.34 5.81 -14.95
C GLY A 92 -12.23 4.80 -16.09
N THR A 93 -11.13 4.86 -16.80
CA THR A 93 -10.78 3.98 -17.92
C THR A 93 -9.37 3.44 -17.75
N THR A 94 -8.92 2.56 -18.64
CA THR A 94 -7.56 1.98 -18.58
C THR A 94 -6.46 3.03 -18.55
N ASN A 95 -6.62 4.13 -19.28
CA ASN A 95 -5.60 5.16 -19.43
C ASN A 95 -5.94 6.49 -18.76
N LYS A 96 -7.17 6.68 -18.28
CA LYS A 96 -7.57 7.94 -17.65
C LYS A 96 -8.51 7.74 -16.47
N THR A 97 -8.14 8.31 -15.34
CA THR A 97 -8.98 8.43 -14.16
C THR A 97 -8.80 9.82 -13.56
N LYS A 98 -9.92 10.52 -13.35
CA LYS A 98 -9.95 11.88 -12.85
C LYS A 98 -10.42 11.91 -11.39
N ILE A 99 -10.10 12.98 -10.70
CA ILE A 99 -10.57 13.20 -9.32
C ILE A 99 -12.10 13.15 -9.20
N THR A 100 -12.81 13.63 -10.23
CA THR A 100 -14.27 13.60 -10.30
C THR A 100 -14.85 12.19 -10.37
N ASP A 101 -14.10 11.22 -10.89
CA ASP A 101 -14.53 9.82 -10.93
C ASP A 101 -14.51 9.23 -9.51
N TYR A 102 -13.46 9.53 -8.73
CA TYR A 102 -13.37 9.16 -7.32
C TYR A 102 -14.44 9.84 -6.48
N GLU A 103 -14.63 11.15 -6.66
CA GLU A 103 -15.65 11.92 -5.93
C GLU A 103 -17.06 11.37 -6.15
N LYS A 104 -17.41 11.05 -7.39
CA LYS A 104 -18.70 10.42 -7.72
C LYS A 104 -18.85 9.06 -7.03
N ALA A 105 -17.83 8.20 -7.12
CA ALA A 105 -17.86 6.88 -6.53
C ALA A 105 -17.99 6.92 -5.00
N LEU A 106 -17.29 7.85 -4.33
CA LEU A 106 -17.38 8.04 -2.88
C LEU A 106 -18.79 8.49 -2.45
N LYS A 107 -19.42 9.41 -3.21
CA LYS A 107 -20.80 9.85 -2.96
C LYS A 107 -21.84 8.73 -3.13
N GLU A 108 -21.60 7.82 -4.06
CA GLU A 108 -22.50 6.70 -4.37
C GLU A 108 -22.28 5.47 -3.47
N ASN A 109 -21.16 5.40 -2.76
CA ASN A 109 -20.79 4.24 -1.94
C ASN A 109 -20.28 4.70 -0.58
N GLU A 110 -21.20 4.79 0.38
CA GLU A 110 -20.86 4.99 1.79
C GLU A 110 -19.99 3.81 2.31
N ASP A 111 -19.24 4.03 3.38
CA ASP A 111 -18.35 3.03 3.98
C ASP A 111 -17.32 2.45 2.98
N SER A 112 -16.85 3.27 2.05
CA SER A 112 -15.85 2.87 1.07
C SER A 112 -14.42 3.17 1.52
N LEU A 113 -13.46 2.57 0.81
CA LEU A 113 -12.05 2.90 0.84
C LEU A 113 -11.54 3.07 -0.60
N ILE A 114 -10.44 3.81 -0.77
CA ILE A 114 -9.74 3.94 -2.04
C ILE A 114 -8.49 3.05 -1.98
N LEU A 115 -8.35 2.17 -2.96
CA LEU A 115 -7.13 1.41 -3.22
C LEU A 115 -6.41 2.04 -4.41
N LYS A 116 -5.31 2.74 -4.15
CA LYS A 116 -4.36 3.23 -5.15
C LYS A 116 -3.29 2.17 -5.34
N VAL A 117 -3.00 1.79 -6.59
CA VAL A 117 -2.01 0.74 -6.90
C VAL A 117 -0.96 1.31 -7.83
N HIS A 118 0.31 1.17 -7.43
CA HIS A 118 1.44 1.51 -8.27
C HIS A 118 1.75 0.38 -9.25
N ARG A 119 1.95 0.74 -10.53
CA ARG A 119 2.32 -0.21 -11.58
C ARG A 119 3.82 -0.43 -11.61
N SER A 120 4.34 -1.20 -10.66
CA SER A 120 5.78 -1.40 -10.44
C SER A 120 6.49 -2.25 -11.50
N ASN A 121 5.76 -2.97 -12.36
CA ASN A 121 6.33 -3.93 -13.32
C ASN A 121 5.92 -3.70 -14.78
N PHE A 122 5.15 -2.65 -15.07
CA PHE A 122 4.83 -2.19 -16.40
C PHE A 122 4.45 -0.71 -16.40
N SER A 123 4.44 -0.07 -17.56
CA SER A 123 4.03 1.32 -17.72
C SER A 123 2.92 1.47 -18.77
N ILE A 124 2.07 2.47 -18.59
CA ILE A 124 1.14 2.93 -19.61
C ILE A 124 1.61 4.30 -20.06
N ASN A 125 1.91 4.44 -21.35
CA ASN A 125 2.45 5.67 -21.91
C ASN A 125 1.49 6.32 -22.91
N GLY A 126 1.66 7.62 -23.17
CA GLY A 126 0.87 8.38 -24.15
C GLY A 126 -0.23 9.20 -23.50
N PHE A 127 -1.47 9.03 -23.92
CA PHE A 127 -2.62 9.81 -23.46
C PHE A 127 -3.15 9.28 -22.10
N VAL A 128 -2.40 9.52 -21.02
CA VAL A 128 -2.64 9.00 -19.68
C VAL A 128 -2.97 10.14 -18.71
N GLU A 129 -3.86 9.88 -17.75
CA GLU A 129 -4.19 10.79 -16.65
C GLU A 129 -4.47 9.99 -15.40
N GLU A 130 -3.79 10.33 -14.30
CA GLU A 130 -3.92 9.70 -12.99
C GLU A 130 -4.09 10.74 -11.89
N VAL A 131 -4.69 10.33 -10.79
CA VAL A 131 -4.85 11.18 -9.60
C VAL A 131 -3.72 10.87 -8.62
N ASN A 132 -3.05 11.90 -8.14
CA ASN A 132 -1.99 11.76 -7.15
C ASN A 132 -2.54 11.50 -5.73
N LEU A 133 -1.68 11.01 -4.82
CA LEU A 133 -2.09 10.67 -3.46
C LEU A 133 -2.58 11.86 -2.64
N LYS A 134 -2.02 13.06 -2.82
CA LYS A 134 -2.42 14.26 -2.05
C LYS A 134 -3.86 14.66 -2.35
N ASP A 135 -4.24 14.63 -3.63
CA ASP A 135 -5.61 14.96 -4.02
C ASP A 135 -6.58 13.87 -3.54
N LEU A 136 -6.19 12.60 -3.61
CA LEU A 136 -6.97 11.49 -3.05
C LEU A 136 -7.11 11.61 -1.53
N LYS A 137 -6.07 12.00 -0.80
CA LYS A 137 -6.13 12.20 0.64
C LYS A 137 -7.12 13.28 1.02
N SER A 138 -7.05 14.43 0.37
CA SER A 138 -8.02 15.52 0.60
C SER A 138 -9.46 15.07 0.36
N LEU A 139 -9.67 14.23 -0.65
CA LEU A 139 -10.98 13.69 -0.97
C LEU A 139 -11.45 12.65 0.05
N THR A 140 -10.57 11.72 0.50
CA THR A 140 -10.93 10.70 1.50
C THR A 140 -11.25 11.32 2.86
N GLU A 141 -10.56 12.36 3.28
CA GLU A 141 -10.85 13.11 4.51
C GLU A 141 -12.25 13.72 4.49
N SER A 142 -12.67 14.31 3.37
CA SER A 142 -13.99 14.92 3.23
C SER A 142 -15.14 13.89 3.19
N HIS A 143 -14.85 12.61 2.94
CA HIS A 143 -15.83 11.52 2.82
C HIS A 143 -15.69 10.44 3.90
N ASN A 144 -14.88 10.66 4.93
CA ASN A 144 -14.57 9.66 5.96
C ASN A 144 -14.15 8.29 5.38
N SER A 145 -13.35 8.34 4.32
CA SER A 145 -12.82 7.17 3.62
C SER A 145 -11.36 6.93 4.01
N ILE A 146 -10.83 5.76 3.66
CA ILE A 146 -9.45 5.35 3.93
C ILE A 146 -8.70 5.27 2.61
N LEU A 147 -7.48 5.81 2.57
CA LEU A 147 -6.59 5.75 1.42
C LEU A 147 -5.51 4.69 1.64
N ILE A 148 -5.55 3.64 0.82
CA ILE A 148 -4.54 2.57 0.80
C ILE A 148 -3.67 2.76 -0.43
N HIS A 149 -2.35 2.67 -0.28
CA HIS A 149 -1.41 2.65 -1.39
C HIS A 149 -0.66 1.32 -1.44
N ASP A 150 -0.92 0.53 -2.47
CA ASP A 150 -0.17 -0.68 -2.80
C ASP A 150 0.98 -0.33 -3.74
N LEU A 151 2.20 -0.30 -3.20
CA LEU A 151 3.42 0.01 -3.95
C LEU A 151 3.96 -1.18 -4.72
N GLY A 152 3.74 -2.38 -4.25
CA GLY A 152 4.29 -3.61 -4.81
C GLY A 152 5.82 -3.74 -4.70
N SER A 153 6.59 -2.72 -5.06
CA SER A 153 8.06 -2.76 -5.20
C SER A 153 8.84 -2.51 -3.91
N GLY A 154 8.37 -1.63 -3.04
CA GLY A 154 8.97 -1.36 -1.73
C GLY A 154 10.27 -0.56 -1.76
N LEU A 155 10.37 0.49 -2.55
CA LEU A 155 11.49 1.40 -2.50
C LEU A 155 11.48 2.20 -1.19
N VAL A 156 12.53 2.01 -0.39
CA VAL A 156 12.69 2.67 0.92
C VAL A 156 13.83 3.68 0.92
N ALA A 157 14.81 3.54 0.02
CA ALA A 157 15.92 4.47 -0.10
C ALA A 157 15.46 5.87 -0.52
N SER A 158 15.98 6.91 0.13
CA SER A 158 15.65 8.28 -0.28
C SER A 158 16.25 8.61 -1.65
N ARG A 159 15.55 9.42 -2.46
CA ARG A 159 16.08 9.86 -3.77
C ARG A 159 17.45 10.52 -3.65
N LYS A 160 17.65 11.35 -2.64
CA LYS A 160 18.96 11.97 -2.37
C LYS A 160 20.09 10.97 -2.13
N PHE A 161 19.79 9.84 -1.48
CA PHE A 161 20.77 8.77 -1.29
C PHE A 161 21.06 8.08 -2.62
N LEU A 162 20.04 7.75 -3.41
CA LEU A 162 20.19 7.11 -4.72
C LEU A 162 21.00 7.97 -5.69
N GLU A 163 20.73 9.26 -5.77
CA GLU A 163 21.49 10.23 -6.55
C GLU A 163 22.96 10.28 -6.13
N LYS A 164 23.22 10.35 -4.81
CA LYS A 164 24.58 10.39 -4.25
C LYS A 164 25.38 9.13 -4.62
N GLU A 165 24.74 7.97 -4.59
CA GLU A 165 25.37 6.68 -4.88
C GLU A 165 25.36 6.33 -6.39
N ASN A 166 24.86 7.24 -7.25
CA ASN A 166 24.69 7.02 -8.69
C ASN A 166 23.85 5.74 -9.02
N ILE A 167 22.85 5.47 -8.20
CA ILE A 167 21.92 4.37 -8.43
C ILE A 167 20.79 4.89 -9.29
N ASP A 168 20.71 4.39 -10.52
CA ASP A 168 19.67 4.74 -11.48
C ASP A 168 18.40 3.94 -11.15
N ILE A 169 17.39 4.61 -10.63
CA ILE A 169 16.04 4.08 -10.44
C ILE A 169 15.09 4.98 -11.21
N PHE A 170 14.05 4.39 -11.79
CA PHE A 170 13.03 5.13 -12.52
C PHE A 170 12.51 6.31 -11.70
N ASP A 171 12.48 7.49 -12.32
CA ASP A 171 12.11 8.75 -11.65
C ASP A 171 10.69 8.74 -11.08
N ASP A 172 9.82 7.89 -11.61
CA ASP A 172 8.43 7.72 -11.22
C ASP A 172 8.19 6.62 -10.17
N GLU A 173 9.25 5.90 -9.73
CA GLU A 173 9.13 4.89 -8.67
C GLU A 173 8.95 5.56 -7.30
N PRO A 174 7.76 5.45 -6.65
CA PRO A 174 7.52 6.11 -5.38
C PRO A 174 8.20 5.39 -4.22
N THR A 175 8.67 6.15 -3.24
CA THR A 175 9.15 5.57 -1.99
C THR A 175 8.02 5.37 -0.99
N VAL A 176 8.20 4.43 -0.04
CA VAL A 176 7.26 4.20 1.06
C VAL A 176 7.05 5.49 1.87
N GLN A 177 8.14 6.20 2.18
CA GLN A 177 8.10 7.45 2.93
C GLN A 177 7.36 8.58 2.19
N GLU A 178 7.52 8.65 0.85
CA GLU A 178 6.78 9.62 0.03
C GLU A 178 5.29 9.33 0.06
N SER A 179 4.89 8.08 -0.03
CA SER A 179 3.50 7.66 0.02
C SER A 179 2.82 8.02 1.35
N LEU A 180 3.50 7.77 2.46
CA LEU A 180 3.04 8.16 3.80
C LEU A 180 2.94 9.69 3.94
N ARG A 181 3.97 10.44 3.52
CA ARG A 181 3.95 11.91 3.55
C ARG A 181 2.89 12.54 2.64
N GLN A 182 2.51 11.87 1.57
CA GLN A 182 1.43 12.30 0.69
C GLN A 182 0.05 11.95 1.22
N GLY A 183 -0.02 11.27 2.36
CA GLY A 183 -1.25 11.06 3.12
C GLY A 183 -1.91 9.70 2.92
N ALA A 184 -1.21 8.70 2.38
CA ALA A 184 -1.73 7.34 2.44
C ALA A 184 -1.89 6.90 3.91
N ASP A 185 -3.06 6.42 4.28
CA ASP A 185 -3.34 5.92 5.62
C ASP A 185 -2.68 4.56 5.86
N LEU A 186 -2.55 3.77 4.80
CA LEU A 186 -1.86 2.48 4.78
C LEU A 186 -1.02 2.36 3.51
N VAL A 187 0.21 1.89 3.67
CA VAL A 187 1.11 1.57 2.56
C VAL A 187 1.52 0.12 2.67
N MET A 188 1.46 -0.63 1.57
CA MET A 188 1.88 -2.02 1.53
C MET A 188 2.85 -2.28 0.39
N PHE A 189 3.78 -3.21 0.60
CA PHE A 189 4.80 -3.55 -0.39
C PHE A 189 5.45 -4.91 -0.11
N SER A 190 6.10 -5.47 -1.13
CA SER A 190 6.94 -6.66 -1.00
C SER A 190 8.32 -6.30 -0.48
N GLY A 191 8.79 -6.97 0.56
CA GLY A 191 10.11 -6.75 1.12
C GLY A 191 11.27 -7.35 0.30
N ASP A 192 11.00 -8.35 -0.52
CA ASP A 192 11.98 -9.10 -1.32
C ASP A 192 12.35 -8.46 -2.67
N LYS A 193 11.86 -7.25 -2.95
CA LYS A 193 12.14 -6.50 -4.18
C LYS A 193 13.14 -5.36 -3.92
N LEU A 194 12.72 -4.11 -4.09
CA LEU A 194 13.59 -2.94 -3.92
C LEU A 194 14.04 -2.68 -2.47
N PHE A 195 13.33 -3.22 -1.49
CA PHE A 195 13.80 -3.21 -0.11
C PHE A 195 14.91 -4.24 0.14
N GLY A 196 14.98 -5.31 -0.64
CA GLY A 196 16.06 -6.30 -0.62
C GLY A 196 16.08 -7.23 0.60
N SER A 197 14.93 -7.44 1.26
CA SER A 197 14.81 -8.45 2.32
C SER A 197 14.67 -9.87 1.75
N LEU A 198 14.83 -10.85 2.61
CA LEU A 198 14.60 -12.27 2.28
C LEU A 198 13.09 -12.58 2.30
#